data_d8dc8694ee859219bf34426226cbef66
#
_entry.id   d8dc8694ee859219bf34426226cbef66
#
_cell.length_a   1.000
_cell.length_b   1.000
_cell.length_c   1.000
_cell.angle_alpha   90.00
_cell.angle_beta   90.00
_cell.angle_gamma   90.00
#
_symmetry.space_group_name_H-M   'P 1'
#
loop_
_entity.id
_entity.type
_entity.pdbx_description
1 polymer ?
#
loop_
_entity_poly.entity_id
_entity_poly.type
_entity_poly.pdbx_seq_one_letter_code
_entity_poly.pdbx_strand_id
1 'polypeptide(L)'
;ETMKRLIIMSLMATCCLTTVLAQKTVVSQKDQKEDPFNVVEDMPAFPGGMEAMMAFLIENVKYPADAKKQKVDGRVLVNFVVEKDGSITEVKVIKPAFPSLDAEAIRVVKAMPKWKPGYQNGQAVRVLFTLPINFSLK
;
A
#
# COMPACT_ATOMS: atom_id res chain seq x y z
N GLU A 1 -11.75 21.22 -66.44
CA GLU A 1 -11.14 22.10 -65.43
C GLU A 1 -11.75 21.95 -64.05
N THR A 2 -13.00 21.61 -63.97
CA THR A 2 -13.67 21.41 -62.69
C THR A 2 -13.33 20.06 -62.04
N MET A 3 -12.85 19.10 -62.79
CA MET A 3 -12.49 17.78 -62.25
C MET A 3 -11.15 17.79 -61.53
N LYS A 4 -10.25 18.67 -61.90
CA LYS A 4 -8.96 18.78 -61.25
C LYS A 4 -9.03 19.34 -59.82
N ARG A 5 -10.05 20.14 -59.56
CA ARG A 5 -10.28 20.71 -58.22
C ARG A 5 -10.87 19.71 -57.25
N LEU A 6 -11.63 18.75 -57.75
CA LEU A 6 -12.24 17.70 -56.93
C LEU A 6 -11.23 16.67 -56.43
N ILE A 7 -10.18 16.42 -57.21
CA ILE A 7 -9.15 15.47 -56.87
C ILE A 7 -8.25 15.99 -55.76
N ILE A 8 -8.05 17.30 -55.68
CA ILE A 8 -7.21 17.94 -54.66
C ILE A 8 -7.87 17.95 -53.30
N MET A 9 -9.20 18.00 -53.26
CA MET A 9 -9.95 17.97 -51.99
C MET A 9 -10.00 16.58 -51.34
N SER A 10 -9.88 15.56 -52.15
CA SER A 10 -9.90 14.17 -51.67
C SER A 10 -8.61 13.78 -50.92
N LEU A 11 -7.52 14.41 -51.24
CA LEU A 11 -6.23 14.08 -50.62
C LEU A 11 -6.03 14.68 -49.22
N MET A 12 -6.75 15.72 -48.90
CA MET A 12 -6.60 16.37 -47.61
C MET A 12 -7.34 15.67 -46.45
N ALA A 13 -8.32 14.85 -46.76
CA ALA A 13 -9.14 14.19 -45.77
C ALA A 13 -8.46 12.99 -45.13
N THR A 14 -7.46 12.42 -45.79
CA THR A 14 -6.78 11.21 -45.30
C THR A 14 -5.64 11.47 -44.35
N CYS A 15 -5.18 12.71 -44.26
CA CYS A 15 -4.01 13.02 -43.41
C CYS A 15 -4.36 13.32 -41.95
N CYS A 16 -5.63 13.62 -41.66
CA CYS A 16 -6.02 13.98 -40.28
C CYS A 16 -6.34 12.81 -39.38
N LEU A 17 -6.53 11.63 -39.93
CA LEU A 17 -6.96 10.45 -39.14
C LEU A 17 -5.83 9.69 -38.48
N THR A 18 -4.60 9.89 -38.95
CA THR A 18 -3.47 9.12 -38.44
C THR A 18 -2.78 9.74 -37.22
N THR A 19 -2.99 11.02 -36.97
CA THR A 19 -2.33 11.72 -35.87
C THR A 19 -3.05 11.61 -34.54
N VAL A 20 -4.34 11.25 -34.55
CA VAL A 20 -5.13 11.19 -33.31
C VAL A 20 -4.94 9.88 -32.57
N LEU A 21 -4.58 8.80 -33.25
CA LEU A 21 -4.41 7.49 -32.63
C LEU A 21 -3.09 7.33 -31.86
N ALA A 22 -2.08 8.13 -32.20
CA ALA A 22 -0.78 8.05 -31.54
C ALA A 22 -0.74 8.72 -30.18
N GLN A 23 -1.69 9.60 -29.88
CA GLN A 23 -1.71 10.33 -28.62
C GLN A 23 -2.40 9.58 -27.48
N LYS A 24 -3.20 8.58 -27.76
CA LYS A 24 -3.91 7.82 -26.72
C LYS A 24 -3.07 6.74 -26.04
N THR A 25 -1.96 6.34 -26.62
CA THR A 25 -1.15 5.26 -26.10
C THR A 25 -0.08 5.71 -25.11
N VAL A 26 0.19 7.01 -25.00
CA VAL A 26 1.30 7.51 -24.19
C VAL A 26 0.87 7.92 -22.78
N VAL A 27 -0.41 8.15 -22.53
CA VAL A 27 -0.90 8.71 -21.26
C VAL A 27 -1.23 7.64 -20.24
N SER A 28 -1.28 6.36 -20.62
CA SER A 28 -1.89 5.32 -19.80
C SER A 28 -0.92 4.52 -18.93
N GLN A 29 0.39 4.79 -18.98
CA GLN A 29 1.34 3.90 -18.32
C GLN A 29 2.21 4.51 -17.22
N LYS A 30 1.98 5.76 -16.87
CA LYS A 30 2.71 6.35 -15.75
C LYS A 30 1.78 6.48 -14.56
N ASP A 31 2.08 5.78 -13.51
CA ASP A 31 1.55 5.91 -12.16
C ASP A 31 0.37 5.01 -11.78
N GLN A 32 0.26 3.83 -12.34
CA GLN A 32 -0.61 2.85 -11.71
C GLN A 32 0.20 2.07 -10.67
N LYS A 33 0.14 2.58 -9.44
CA LYS A 33 0.60 1.81 -8.30
C LYS A 33 -0.28 0.56 -8.22
N GLU A 34 0.32 -0.58 -8.39
CA GLU A 34 -0.41 -1.85 -8.33
C GLU A 34 -1.15 -2.00 -7.02
N ASP A 35 -2.40 -2.46 -7.08
CA ASP A 35 -3.17 -2.74 -5.87
C ASP A 35 -2.50 -3.86 -5.08
N PRO A 36 -2.43 -3.75 -3.75
CA PRO A 36 -1.82 -4.80 -2.94
C PRO A 36 -2.71 -6.04 -2.89
N PHE A 37 -2.07 -7.19 -2.86
CA PHE A 37 -2.76 -8.46 -2.66
C PHE A 37 -3.20 -8.62 -1.21
N ASN A 38 -4.35 -9.25 -1.00
CA ASN A 38 -4.79 -9.60 0.35
C ASN A 38 -4.24 -10.94 0.82
N VAL A 39 -4.12 -11.89 -0.10
CA VAL A 39 -3.59 -13.22 0.18
C VAL A 39 -2.69 -13.62 -0.98
N VAL A 40 -1.51 -14.14 -0.67
CA VAL A 40 -0.53 -14.62 -1.66
C VAL A 40 -0.02 -15.98 -1.24
N GLU A 41 0.70 -16.65 -2.14
CA GLU A 41 1.27 -17.98 -1.87
C GLU A 41 2.21 -17.97 -0.67
N ASP A 42 3.13 -17.01 -0.65
CA ASP A 42 4.03 -16.80 0.48
C ASP A 42 3.73 -15.46 1.11
N MET A 43 3.13 -15.47 2.30
CA MET A 43 2.79 -14.25 3.01
C MET A 43 4.04 -13.52 3.50
N PRO A 44 4.00 -12.18 3.58
CA PRO A 44 5.12 -11.43 4.15
C PRO A 44 5.34 -11.79 5.62
N ALA A 45 6.56 -11.66 6.08
CA ALA A 45 6.92 -12.00 7.44
C ALA A 45 7.89 -10.98 8.04
N PHE A 46 7.72 -10.74 9.34
CA PHE A 46 8.66 -9.92 10.10
C PHE A 46 10.03 -10.64 10.15
N PRO A 47 11.16 -9.90 10.09
CA PRO A 47 12.48 -10.51 10.18
C PRO A 47 12.61 -11.31 11.47
N GLY A 48 12.91 -12.60 11.36
CA GLY A 48 12.95 -13.51 12.50
C GLY A 48 11.63 -14.16 12.86
N GLY A 49 10.54 -13.83 12.15
CA GLY A 49 9.23 -14.46 12.34
C GLY A 49 8.38 -13.82 13.42
N MET A 50 7.30 -14.52 13.79
CA MET A 50 6.33 -14.02 14.77
C MET A 50 6.95 -13.76 16.14
N GLU A 51 7.88 -14.60 16.59
CA GLU A 51 8.54 -14.42 17.88
C GLU A 51 9.34 -13.11 17.92
N ALA A 52 10.07 -12.83 16.85
CA ALA A 52 10.83 -11.58 16.74
C ALA A 52 9.90 -10.37 16.69
N MET A 53 8.77 -10.49 16.01
CA MET A 53 7.77 -9.42 15.96
C MET A 53 7.18 -9.14 17.34
N MET A 54 6.84 -10.19 18.10
CA MET A 54 6.33 -10.03 19.45
C MET A 54 7.35 -9.37 20.36
N ALA A 55 8.62 -9.77 20.26
CA ALA A 55 9.70 -9.14 21.03
C ALA A 55 9.86 -7.67 20.67
N PHE A 56 9.79 -7.34 19.38
CA PHE A 56 9.87 -5.96 18.91
C PHE A 56 8.73 -5.13 19.49
N LEU A 57 7.50 -5.64 19.46
CA LEU A 57 6.34 -4.94 19.99
C LEU A 57 6.48 -4.70 21.50
N ILE A 58 6.91 -5.71 22.25
CA ILE A 58 7.11 -5.58 23.70
C ILE A 58 8.14 -4.51 24.03
N GLU A 59 9.24 -4.46 23.26
CA GLU A 59 10.31 -3.48 23.51
C GLU A 59 9.94 -2.06 23.08
N ASN A 60 9.15 -1.90 22.01
CA ASN A 60 8.96 -0.60 21.37
C ASN A 60 7.62 0.05 21.66
N VAL A 61 6.60 -0.73 22.00
CA VAL A 61 5.29 -0.19 22.33
C VAL A 61 5.34 0.48 23.69
N LYS A 62 4.97 1.77 23.72
CA LYS A 62 4.89 2.52 24.96
C LYS A 62 3.42 2.81 25.26
N TYR A 63 3.02 2.51 26.48
CA TYR A 63 1.65 2.78 26.88
C TYR A 63 1.47 4.30 27.03
N PRO A 64 0.55 4.92 26.29
CA PRO A 64 0.33 6.37 26.39
C PRO A 64 -0.10 6.76 27.80
N ALA A 65 0.41 7.88 28.29
CA ALA A 65 0.16 8.34 29.66
C ALA A 65 -1.31 8.61 29.93
N ASP A 66 -2.02 9.21 28.98
CA ASP A 66 -3.44 9.51 29.12
C ASP A 66 -4.30 8.25 29.17
N ALA A 67 -4.00 7.27 28.34
CA ALA A 67 -4.70 5.98 28.35
C ALA A 67 -4.43 5.23 29.66
N LYS A 68 -3.21 5.30 30.15
CA LYS A 68 -2.84 4.69 31.42
C LYS A 68 -3.55 5.35 32.59
N LYS A 69 -3.65 6.68 32.59
CA LYS A 69 -4.38 7.43 33.61
C LYS A 69 -5.86 7.08 33.66
N GLN A 70 -6.48 6.91 32.49
CA GLN A 70 -7.90 6.60 32.38
C GLN A 70 -8.17 5.10 32.47
N LYS A 71 -7.13 4.30 32.67
CA LYS A 71 -7.22 2.84 32.73
C LYS A 71 -7.90 2.24 31.49
N VAL A 72 -7.53 2.79 30.33
CA VAL A 72 -8.06 2.32 29.04
C VAL A 72 -7.13 1.26 28.50
N ASP A 73 -7.66 0.09 28.23
CA ASP A 73 -6.96 -0.93 27.43
C ASP A 73 -7.78 -1.23 26.18
N GLY A 74 -7.22 -1.97 25.27
CA GLY A 74 -7.91 -2.29 24.04
C GLY A 74 -7.01 -2.87 22.97
N ARG A 75 -7.64 -3.17 21.86
CA ARG A 75 -6.99 -3.78 20.70
C ARG A 75 -7.16 -2.89 19.48
N VAL A 76 -6.04 -2.51 18.89
CA VAL A 76 -6.02 -1.69 17.68
C VAL A 76 -5.68 -2.56 16.49
N LEU A 77 -6.51 -2.54 15.46
CA LEU A 77 -6.21 -3.23 14.20
C LEU A 77 -5.60 -2.23 13.23
N VAL A 78 -4.39 -2.52 12.77
CA VAL A 78 -3.64 -1.66 11.85
C VAL A 78 -3.47 -2.38 10.53
N ASN A 79 -3.83 -1.71 9.44
CA ASN A 79 -3.53 -2.16 8.08
C ASN A 79 -2.28 -1.45 7.59
N PHE A 80 -1.45 -2.17 6.88
CA PHE A 80 -0.33 -1.59 6.16
C PHE A 80 0.02 -2.46 4.95
N VAL A 81 0.75 -1.88 4.02
CA VAL A 81 1.22 -2.61 2.85
C VAL A 81 2.68 -2.95 3.03
N VAL A 82 3.02 -4.23 2.88
CA VAL A 82 4.41 -4.67 2.77
C VAL A 82 4.79 -4.61 1.31
N GLU A 83 5.69 -3.70 0.97
CA GLU A 83 6.10 -3.47 -0.41
C GLU A 83 7.01 -4.59 -0.92
N LYS A 84 7.28 -4.59 -2.21
CA LYS A 84 8.14 -5.60 -2.86
C LYS A 84 9.55 -5.64 -2.25
N ASP A 85 10.02 -4.53 -1.71
CA ASP A 85 11.33 -4.44 -1.05
C ASP A 85 11.25 -4.70 0.46
N GLY A 86 10.06 -4.99 0.99
CA GLY A 86 9.84 -5.22 2.41
C GLY A 86 9.52 -3.98 3.23
N SER A 87 9.57 -2.78 2.64
CA SER A 87 9.22 -1.57 3.35
C SER A 87 7.73 -1.51 3.66
N ILE A 88 7.35 -0.77 4.70
CA ILE A 88 5.97 -0.66 5.15
C ILE A 88 5.43 0.70 4.73
N THR A 89 4.29 0.69 4.04
CA THR A 89 3.63 1.89 3.54
C THR A 89 2.13 1.83 3.83
N GLU A 90 1.44 2.93 3.59
CA GLU A 90 -0.02 3.04 3.68
C GLU A 90 -0.55 2.53 5.03
N VAL A 91 0.09 2.95 6.11
CA VAL A 91 -0.27 2.55 7.48
C VAL A 91 -1.55 3.28 7.91
N LYS A 92 -2.56 2.53 8.33
CA LYS A 92 -3.80 3.12 8.84
C LYS A 92 -4.48 2.19 9.84
N VAL A 93 -5.21 2.80 10.77
CA VAL A 93 -6.02 2.06 11.75
C VAL A 93 -7.38 1.75 11.11
N ILE A 94 -7.75 0.48 11.08
CA ILE A 94 -9.06 0.05 10.55
C ILE A 94 -10.08 -0.21 11.65
N LYS A 95 -9.62 -0.50 12.86
CA LYS A 95 -10.49 -0.64 14.02
C LYS A 95 -9.84 0.09 15.19
N PRO A 96 -10.29 1.33 15.47
CA PRO A 96 -9.72 2.12 16.56
C PRO A 96 -10.17 1.62 17.92
N ALA A 97 -9.37 1.91 18.93
CA ALA A 97 -9.71 1.63 20.33
C ALA A 97 -9.80 2.94 21.12
N PHE A 98 -8.70 3.67 21.17
CA PHE A 98 -8.61 4.94 21.89
C PHE A 98 -7.60 5.82 21.16
N PRO A 99 -7.81 7.14 21.01
CA PRO A 99 -6.97 7.97 20.14
C PRO A 99 -5.47 7.86 20.39
N SER A 100 -5.02 7.85 21.64
CA SER A 100 -3.60 7.75 21.95
C SER A 100 -3.06 6.33 21.70
N LEU A 101 -3.88 5.30 21.91
CA LEU A 101 -3.51 3.92 21.57
C LEU A 101 -3.36 3.76 20.07
N ASP A 102 -4.28 4.34 19.31
CA ASP A 102 -4.24 4.30 17.86
C ASP A 102 -2.98 4.98 17.32
N ALA A 103 -2.64 6.15 17.85
CA ALA A 103 -1.45 6.88 17.46
C ALA A 103 -0.17 6.10 17.77
N GLU A 104 -0.12 5.46 18.93
CA GLU A 104 1.03 4.65 19.32
C GLU A 104 1.18 3.40 18.42
N ALA A 105 0.07 2.76 18.09
CA ALA A 105 0.08 1.62 17.17
C ALA A 105 0.66 2.01 15.81
N ILE A 106 0.25 3.13 15.26
CA ILE A 106 0.79 3.64 13.99
C ILE A 106 2.29 3.93 14.12
N ARG A 107 2.70 4.58 15.21
CA ARG A 107 4.12 4.91 15.46
C ARG A 107 4.99 3.66 15.45
N VAL A 108 4.56 2.63 16.16
CA VAL A 108 5.32 1.38 16.29
C VAL A 108 5.42 0.65 14.94
N VAL A 109 4.32 0.60 14.19
CA VAL A 109 4.32 -0.03 12.87
C VAL A 109 5.28 0.68 11.93
N LYS A 110 5.29 2.01 11.95
CA LYS A 110 6.21 2.79 11.12
C LYS A 110 7.68 2.64 11.53
N ALA A 111 7.93 2.26 12.78
CA ALA A 111 9.29 2.05 13.30
C ALA A 111 9.82 0.65 13.01
N MET A 112 9.02 -0.24 12.48
CA MET A 112 9.45 -1.60 12.16
C MET A 112 10.53 -1.64 11.09
N PRO A 113 11.47 -2.61 11.17
CA PRO A 113 12.45 -2.82 10.11
C PRO A 113 11.77 -3.37 8.85
N LYS A 114 12.53 -3.48 7.78
CA LYS A 114 12.01 -4.07 6.54
C LYS A 114 11.59 -5.51 6.78
N TRP A 115 10.41 -5.84 6.25
CA TRP A 115 9.87 -7.19 6.31
C TRP A 115 10.39 -8.04 5.15
N LYS A 116 10.27 -9.34 5.29
CA LYS A 116 10.39 -10.23 4.15
C LYS A 116 9.12 -10.05 3.31
N PRO A 117 9.23 -9.68 2.01
CA PRO A 117 8.04 -9.42 1.20
C PRO A 117 7.27 -10.70 0.91
N GLY A 118 5.99 -10.54 0.53
CA GLY A 118 5.21 -11.65 0.04
C GLY A 118 5.59 -12.02 -1.38
N TYR A 119 5.36 -13.27 -1.75
CA TYR A 119 5.68 -13.78 -3.09
C TYR A 119 4.46 -14.44 -3.71
N GLN A 120 4.28 -14.17 -4.99
CA GLN A 120 3.25 -14.79 -5.81
C GLN A 120 3.90 -15.21 -7.13
N ASN A 121 3.78 -16.49 -7.48
CA ASN A 121 4.42 -17.05 -8.68
C ASN A 121 5.93 -16.77 -8.73
N GLY A 122 6.61 -16.86 -7.58
CA GLY A 122 8.04 -16.63 -7.48
C GLY A 122 8.49 -15.19 -7.55
N GLN A 123 7.55 -14.23 -7.57
CA GLN A 123 7.85 -12.80 -7.65
C GLN A 123 7.40 -12.08 -6.39
N ALA A 124 8.22 -11.16 -5.91
CA ALA A 124 7.85 -10.31 -4.80
C ALA A 124 6.68 -9.41 -5.20
N VAL A 125 5.66 -9.32 -4.33
CA VAL A 125 4.47 -8.52 -4.60
C VAL A 125 4.12 -7.68 -3.36
N ARG A 126 3.33 -6.64 -3.59
CA ARG A 126 2.78 -5.83 -2.52
C ARG A 126 1.66 -6.60 -1.83
N VAL A 127 1.68 -6.64 -0.50
CA VAL A 127 0.66 -7.38 0.26
C VAL A 127 0.08 -6.47 1.33
N LEU A 128 -1.23 -6.44 1.40
CA LEU A 128 -1.95 -5.77 2.49
C LEU A 128 -1.97 -6.69 3.70
N PHE A 129 -1.43 -6.22 4.81
CA PHE A 129 -1.33 -6.98 6.06
C PHE A 129 -2.11 -6.28 7.16
N THR A 130 -2.81 -7.06 7.97
CA THR A 130 -3.54 -6.56 9.13
C THR A 130 -2.88 -7.08 10.39
N LEU A 131 -2.48 -6.18 11.28
CA LEU A 131 -1.80 -6.52 12.51
C LEU A 131 -2.62 -6.04 13.71
N PRO A 132 -3.03 -6.94 14.61
CA PRO A 132 -3.66 -6.53 15.86
C PRO A 132 -2.58 -6.18 16.89
N ILE A 133 -2.74 -5.03 17.54
CA ILE A 133 -1.85 -4.61 18.62
C ILE A 133 -2.68 -4.50 19.89
N ASN A 134 -2.35 -5.29 20.88
CA ASN A 134 -3.07 -5.33 22.14
C ASN A 134 -2.39 -4.42 23.18
N PHE A 135 -3.19 -3.57 23.79
CA PHE A 135 -2.76 -2.74 24.91
C PHE A 135 -3.45 -3.24 26.18
N SER A 136 -2.69 -3.67 27.14
CA SER A 136 -3.20 -4.24 28.38
C SER A 136 -2.49 -3.64 29.57
N LEU A 137 -3.27 -3.25 30.57
CA LEU A 137 -2.78 -2.64 31.82
C LEU A 137 -2.50 -3.71 32.88
N LYS A 138 -1.58 -4.59 32.64
CA LYS A 138 -1.17 -5.56 33.65
C LYS A 138 0.11 -5.18 34.31
#